data_ed5b447c1324e8059d918258ed3dd200
#
_entry.id   ed5b447c1324e8059d918258ed3dd200
#
_cell.length_a   1.000
_cell.length_b   1.000
_cell.length_c   1.000
_cell.angle_alpha   90.00
_cell.angle_beta   90.00
_cell.angle_gamma   90.00
#
_symmetry.space_group_name_H-M   'P 1'
#
loop_
_entity.id
_entity.type
_entity.pdbx_description
1 polymer ?
#
loop_
_entity_poly.entity_id
_entity_poly.type
_entity_poly.pdbx_seq_one_letter_code
_entity_poly.pdbx_strand_id
1 'polypeptide(L)'
;MSNFETSQKDYQEYAKLASSAESLIYSDPRSSLTVFGTFGEQLTKEIMHLDDLGDWELNQKQRIEKMAYSKNEYPPTVLNALNLIRLRRNKSAHDDHFIATKKIALEIDQSAYLVWKWFLEVYSLDKVADYVEPQDQKALIKTQEDKIKALEEKIKQLQQNRVQEVIIS
;
A
#
# COMPACT_ATOMS: atom_id res chain seq x y z
N MET A 1 -10.09 -5.41 -1.23
CA MET A 1 -10.35 -4.07 -0.69
C MET A 1 -9.02 -3.38 -0.40
N SER A 2 -8.94 -2.11 -0.77
CA SER A 2 -7.75 -1.29 -0.53
C SER A 2 -7.83 -0.61 0.84
N ASN A 3 -6.67 -0.32 1.41
CA ASN A 3 -6.56 0.54 2.59
C ASN A 3 -6.84 2.02 2.27
N PHE A 4 -6.90 2.37 0.99
CA PHE A 4 -7.02 3.75 0.52
C PHE A 4 -8.37 3.96 -0.16
N GLU A 5 -9.39 4.17 0.65
CA GLU A 5 -10.74 4.43 0.18
C GLU A 5 -11.27 5.72 0.80
N THR A 6 -12.16 6.38 0.10
CA THR A 6 -12.84 7.58 0.61
C THR A 6 -14.18 7.77 -0.11
N SER A 7 -15.16 8.28 0.63
CA SER A 7 -16.41 8.78 0.06
C SER A 7 -16.30 10.22 -0.45
N GLN A 8 -15.18 10.89 -0.14
CA GLN A 8 -14.97 12.30 -0.51
C GLN A 8 -14.60 12.41 -2.00
N LYS A 9 -15.45 13.06 -2.77
CA LYS A 9 -15.29 13.23 -4.21
C LYS A 9 -13.95 13.88 -4.58
N ASP A 10 -13.56 14.90 -3.83
CA ASP A 10 -12.37 15.71 -4.11
C ASP A 10 -11.06 14.95 -3.86
N TYR A 11 -11.12 13.84 -3.10
CA TYR A 11 -9.93 13.08 -2.71
C TYR A 11 -9.85 11.70 -3.36
N GLN A 12 -10.77 11.36 -4.24
CA GLN A 12 -10.80 10.04 -4.88
C GLN A 12 -9.59 9.78 -5.79
N GLU A 13 -9.05 10.81 -6.42
CA GLU A 13 -7.84 10.65 -7.25
C GLU A 13 -6.63 10.24 -6.42
N TYR A 14 -6.49 10.78 -5.22
CA TYR A 14 -5.44 10.36 -4.28
C TYR A 14 -5.65 8.92 -3.82
N ALA A 15 -6.89 8.55 -3.50
CA ALA A 15 -7.25 7.18 -3.12
C ALA A 15 -6.93 6.18 -4.22
N LYS A 16 -7.25 6.49 -5.48
CA LYS A 16 -6.95 5.64 -6.64
C LYS A 16 -5.44 5.47 -6.82
N LEU A 17 -4.69 6.54 -6.68
CA LEU A 17 -3.23 6.51 -6.83
C LEU A 17 -2.59 5.60 -5.78
N ALA A 18 -2.95 5.76 -4.52
CA ALA A 18 -2.45 4.94 -3.43
C ALA A 18 -2.92 3.48 -3.56
N SER A 19 -4.17 3.24 -3.96
CA SER A 19 -4.68 1.89 -4.23
C SER A 19 -3.92 1.21 -5.36
N SER A 20 -3.58 1.94 -6.40
CA SER A 20 -2.76 1.44 -7.51
C SER A 20 -1.37 1.03 -7.02
N ALA A 21 -0.72 1.86 -6.20
CA ALA A 21 0.57 1.55 -5.59
C ALA A 21 0.49 0.28 -4.73
N GLU A 22 -0.54 0.17 -3.89
CA GLU A 22 -0.78 -0.98 -3.04
C GLU A 22 -0.95 -2.27 -3.86
N SER A 23 -1.64 -2.20 -4.98
CA SER A 23 -1.86 -3.36 -5.86
C SER A 23 -0.57 -3.91 -6.49
N LEU A 24 0.50 -3.12 -6.52
CA LEU A 24 1.78 -3.49 -7.13
C LEU A 24 2.78 -4.10 -6.13
N ILE A 25 2.48 -4.11 -4.85
CA ILE A 25 3.44 -4.48 -3.78
C ILE A 25 4.11 -5.82 -4.06
N TYR A 26 3.35 -6.84 -4.42
CA TYR A 26 3.86 -8.20 -4.62
C TYR A 26 4.35 -8.48 -6.03
N SER A 27 3.73 -7.88 -7.04
CA SER A 27 4.08 -8.12 -8.44
C SER A 27 5.22 -7.24 -8.93
N ASP A 28 5.32 -6.01 -8.46
CA ASP A 28 6.33 -5.04 -8.88
C ASP A 28 6.60 -4.03 -7.76
N PRO A 29 7.36 -4.43 -6.72
CA PRO A 29 7.62 -3.55 -5.58
C PRO A 29 8.28 -2.22 -5.96
N ARG A 30 9.15 -2.21 -6.96
CA ARG A 30 9.81 -0.98 -7.42
C ARG A 30 8.80 0.03 -7.96
N SER A 31 7.89 -0.42 -8.81
CA SER A 31 6.82 0.44 -9.32
C SER A 31 5.87 0.90 -8.21
N SER A 32 5.59 0.01 -7.25
CA SER A 32 4.80 0.37 -6.06
C SER A 32 5.41 1.57 -5.33
N LEU A 33 6.71 1.54 -5.06
CA LEU A 33 7.42 2.64 -4.38
C LEU A 33 7.36 3.95 -5.18
N THR A 34 7.49 3.86 -6.49
CA THR A 34 7.41 5.03 -7.38
C THR A 34 6.03 5.67 -7.32
N VAL A 35 4.97 4.86 -7.38
CA VAL A 35 3.58 5.35 -7.33
C VAL A 35 3.24 5.90 -5.95
N PHE A 36 3.69 5.26 -4.87
CA PHE A 36 3.56 5.84 -3.53
C PHE A 36 4.25 7.19 -3.40
N GLY A 37 5.41 7.34 -4.04
CA GLY A 37 6.12 8.62 -4.10
C GLY A 37 5.27 9.72 -4.75
N THR A 38 4.63 9.41 -5.85
CA THR A 38 3.70 10.32 -6.54
C THR A 38 2.50 10.66 -5.65
N PHE A 39 1.93 9.66 -4.97
CA PHE A 39 0.87 9.86 -3.99
C PHE A 39 1.30 10.82 -2.88
N GLY A 40 2.47 10.60 -2.30
CA GLY A 40 3.01 11.45 -1.24
C GLY A 40 3.21 12.89 -1.69
N GLU A 41 3.75 13.09 -2.88
CA GLU A 41 3.94 14.43 -3.45
C GLU A 41 2.61 15.16 -3.68
N GLN A 42 1.65 14.49 -4.30
CA GLN A 42 0.37 15.10 -4.62
C GLN A 42 -0.44 15.41 -3.35
N LEU A 43 -0.45 14.49 -2.40
CA LEU A 43 -1.14 14.71 -1.13
C LEU A 43 -0.49 15.85 -0.33
N THR A 44 0.84 15.93 -0.33
CA THR A 44 1.56 17.03 0.32
C THR A 44 1.20 18.38 -0.29
N LYS A 45 1.12 18.47 -1.62
CA LYS A 45 0.67 19.69 -2.30
C LYS A 45 -0.74 20.09 -1.90
N GLU A 46 -1.64 19.12 -1.78
CA GLU A 46 -3.03 19.37 -1.35
C GLU A 46 -3.07 19.89 0.08
N ILE A 47 -2.32 19.26 0.98
CA ILE A 47 -2.21 19.72 2.38
C ILE A 47 -1.72 21.18 2.44
N MET A 48 -0.66 21.48 1.71
CA MET A 48 -0.09 22.81 1.66
C MET A 48 -1.07 23.85 1.08
N HIS A 49 -1.83 23.45 0.08
CA HIS A 49 -2.89 24.28 -0.50
C HIS A 49 -4.00 24.56 0.52
N LEU A 50 -4.48 23.54 1.22
CA LEU A 50 -5.52 23.66 2.22
C LEU A 50 -5.07 24.52 3.40
N ASP A 51 -3.79 24.48 3.76
CA ASP A 51 -3.23 25.21 4.89
C ASP A 51 -2.55 26.53 4.46
N ASP A 52 -2.72 26.92 3.21
CA ASP A 52 -2.22 28.19 2.66
C ASP A 52 -0.69 28.36 2.81
N LEU A 53 0.06 27.28 2.65
CA LEU A 53 1.52 27.33 2.77
C LEU A 53 2.24 27.64 1.45
N GLY A 54 1.56 27.52 0.30
CA GLY A 54 2.16 27.66 -1.02
C GLY A 54 3.21 26.59 -1.31
N ASP A 55 3.22 26.05 -2.50
CA ASP A 55 4.13 24.98 -2.90
C ASP A 55 4.84 25.24 -4.23
N TRP A 56 4.75 26.46 -4.72
CA TRP A 56 5.29 26.89 -6.02
C TRP A 56 6.77 26.53 -6.15
N GLU A 57 7.12 25.74 -7.13
CA GLU A 57 8.50 25.42 -7.46
C GLU A 57 9.30 24.69 -6.36
N LEU A 58 8.64 24.18 -5.32
CA LEU A 58 9.31 23.39 -4.28
C LEU A 58 9.39 21.92 -4.69
N ASN A 59 10.52 21.27 -4.38
CA ASN A 59 10.59 19.83 -4.44
C ASN A 59 9.99 19.20 -3.16
N GLN A 60 9.84 17.89 -3.13
CA GLN A 60 9.17 17.22 -2.02
C GLN A 60 9.92 17.40 -0.69
N LYS A 61 11.25 17.37 -0.71
CA LYS A 61 12.05 17.63 0.49
C LYS A 61 11.75 19.01 1.07
N GLN A 62 11.75 20.02 0.20
CA GLN A 62 11.48 21.40 0.59
C GLN A 62 10.05 21.58 1.11
N ARG A 63 9.07 20.89 0.52
CA ARG A 63 7.68 20.92 1.01
C ARG A 63 7.59 20.38 2.43
N ILE A 64 8.18 19.23 2.68
CA ILE A 64 8.17 18.60 4.01
C ILE A 64 8.86 19.50 5.03
N GLU A 65 10.02 20.08 4.67
CA GLU A 65 10.74 21.05 5.53
C GLU A 65 9.87 22.26 5.85
N LYS A 66 9.18 22.81 4.85
CA LYS A 66 8.29 23.95 5.04
C LYS A 66 7.13 23.61 5.98
N MET A 67 6.54 22.43 5.85
CA MET A 67 5.52 21.96 6.78
C MET A 67 6.09 21.84 8.20
N ALA A 68 7.28 21.29 8.35
CA ALA A 68 7.92 21.09 9.65
C ALA A 68 8.20 22.41 10.38
N TYR A 69 8.55 23.46 9.65
CA TYR A 69 8.82 24.78 10.22
C TYR A 69 7.57 25.68 10.31
N SER A 70 6.43 25.20 9.82
CA SER A 70 5.20 25.97 9.88
C SER A 70 4.61 25.99 11.29
N LYS A 71 3.69 26.93 11.53
CA LYS A 71 2.97 27.06 12.81
C LYS A 71 1.81 26.04 12.93
N ASN A 72 1.56 25.23 11.91
CA ASN A 72 0.42 24.32 11.86
C ASN A 72 0.61 23.03 12.67
N GLU A 73 1.78 22.84 13.26
CA GLU A 73 2.06 21.72 14.18
C GLU A 73 1.67 20.34 13.61
N TYR A 74 2.17 20.02 12.42
CA TYR A 74 1.96 18.70 11.84
C TYR A 74 2.54 17.61 12.73
N PRO A 75 1.85 16.46 12.89
CA PRO A 75 2.40 15.36 13.69
C PRO A 75 3.76 14.91 13.15
N PRO A 76 4.77 14.73 14.02
CA PRO A 76 6.08 14.23 13.59
C PRO A 76 5.99 12.89 12.86
N THR A 77 5.05 12.02 13.25
CA THR A 77 4.82 10.73 12.60
C THR A 77 4.39 10.88 11.14
N VAL A 78 3.57 11.90 10.84
CA VAL A 78 3.13 12.20 9.47
C VAL A 78 4.30 12.72 8.64
N LEU A 79 5.06 13.67 9.18
CA LEU A 79 6.23 14.23 8.49
C LEU A 79 7.30 13.15 8.23
N ASN A 80 7.55 12.29 9.20
CA ASN A 80 8.47 11.16 9.06
C ASN A 80 7.99 10.17 7.99
N ALA A 81 6.70 9.88 7.96
CA ALA A 81 6.12 9.00 6.95
C ALA A 81 6.26 9.57 5.54
N LEU A 82 5.95 10.85 5.35
CA LEU A 82 6.15 11.53 4.07
C LEU A 82 7.61 11.51 3.63
N ASN A 83 8.53 11.73 4.56
CA ASN A 83 9.95 11.72 4.26
C ASN A 83 10.46 10.32 3.88
N LEU A 84 9.98 9.29 4.57
CA LEU A 84 10.32 7.90 4.25
C LEU A 84 9.83 7.51 2.85
N ILE A 85 8.60 7.86 2.52
CA ILE A 85 8.03 7.64 1.18
C ILE A 85 8.91 8.30 0.12
N ARG A 86 9.31 9.56 0.35
CA ARG A 86 10.20 10.29 -0.55
C ARG A 86 11.53 9.60 -0.76
N LEU A 87 12.17 9.20 0.33
CA LEU A 87 13.50 8.57 0.29
C LEU A 87 13.47 7.23 -0.46
N ARG A 88 12.46 6.40 -0.21
CA ARG A 88 12.31 5.11 -0.89
C ARG A 88 12.00 5.30 -2.38
N ARG A 89 11.15 6.27 -2.72
CA ARG A 89 10.86 6.60 -4.10
C ARG A 89 12.13 7.06 -4.83
N ASN A 90 12.94 7.90 -4.21
CA ASN A 90 14.18 8.38 -4.83
C ASN A 90 15.15 7.24 -5.10
N LYS A 91 15.32 6.30 -4.18
CA LYS A 91 16.14 5.11 -4.39
C LYS A 91 15.59 4.24 -5.51
N SER A 92 14.29 4.02 -5.52
CA SER A 92 13.61 3.23 -6.56
C SER A 92 13.77 3.83 -7.96
N ALA A 93 13.75 5.16 -8.07
CA ALA A 93 13.82 5.85 -9.35
C ALA A 93 15.25 6.06 -9.88
N HIS A 94 16.25 6.22 -8.99
CA HIS A 94 17.56 6.72 -9.37
C HIS A 94 18.74 5.82 -8.99
N ASP A 95 18.52 4.77 -8.23
CA ASP A 95 19.59 3.87 -7.79
C ASP A 95 19.41 2.48 -8.44
N ASP A 96 20.21 2.19 -9.46
CA ASP A 96 20.15 0.92 -10.19
C ASP A 96 20.55 -0.28 -9.32
N HIS A 97 21.29 -0.05 -8.23
CA HIS A 97 21.70 -1.09 -7.30
C HIS A 97 20.68 -1.32 -6.17
N PHE A 98 19.69 -0.46 -6.04
CA PHE A 98 18.64 -0.61 -5.03
C PHE A 98 17.72 -1.77 -5.41
N ILE A 99 17.55 -2.68 -4.47
CA ILE A 99 16.63 -3.80 -4.62
C ILE A 99 15.34 -3.50 -3.85
N ALA A 100 14.28 -3.23 -4.59
CA ALA A 100 12.94 -3.03 -4.02
C ALA A 100 12.35 -4.41 -3.66
N THR A 101 12.06 -4.61 -2.38
CA THR A 101 11.44 -5.84 -1.90
C THR A 101 9.98 -5.59 -1.52
N LYS A 102 9.18 -6.66 -1.49
CA LYS A 102 7.81 -6.59 -0.97
C LYS A 102 7.77 -6.08 0.47
N LYS A 103 8.76 -6.45 1.29
CA LYS A 103 8.87 -5.97 2.67
C LYS A 103 8.98 -4.44 2.74
N ILE A 104 9.86 -3.86 1.91
CA ILE A 104 10.02 -2.41 1.83
C ILE A 104 8.73 -1.75 1.33
N ALA A 105 8.10 -2.33 0.30
CA ALA A 105 6.84 -1.81 -0.22
C ALA A 105 5.71 -1.88 0.81
N LEU A 106 5.64 -2.92 1.62
CA LEU A 106 4.68 -3.02 2.73
C LEU A 106 4.94 -1.97 3.81
N GLU A 107 6.19 -1.68 4.14
CA GLU A 107 6.54 -0.61 5.07
C GLU A 107 6.06 0.75 4.56
N ILE A 108 6.23 1.00 3.27
CA ILE A 108 5.77 2.25 2.64
C ILE A 108 4.25 2.30 2.56
N ASP A 109 3.59 1.19 2.30
CA ASP A 109 2.14 1.07 2.34
C ASP A 109 1.58 1.51 3.71
N GLN A 110 2.17 1.02 4.79
CA GLN A 110 1.81 1.42 6.16
C GLN A 110 2.04 2.91 6.40
N SER A 111 3.18 3.43 5.93
CA SER A 111 3.49 4.85 6.06
C SER A 111 2.50 5.73 5.28
N ALA A 112 2.17 5.32 4.06
CA ALA A 112 1.18 6.00 3.23
C ALA A 112 -0.21 5.96 3.88
N TYR A 113 -0.60 4.82 4.45
CA TYR A 113 -1.87 4.70 5.16
C TYR A 113 -1.92 5.63 6.38
N LEU A 114 -0.84 5.74 7.14
CA LEU A 114 -0.77 6.65 8.29
C LEU A 114 -1.05 8.10 7.87
N VAL A 115 -0.42 8.54 6.78
CA VAL A 115 -0.63 9.90 6.24
C VAL A 115 -2.07 10.06 5.74
N TRP A 116 -2.57 9.06 5.01
CA TRP A 116 -3.92 9.06 4.46
C TRP A 116 -5.00 9.14 5.54
N LYS A 117 -4.88 8.31 6.57
CA LYS A 117 -5.80 8.31 7.71
C LYS A 117 -5.82 9.66 8.41
N TRP A 118 -4.63 10.19 8.73
CA TRP A 118 -4.50 11.51 9.34
C TRP A 118 -5.14 12.59 8.46
N PHE A 119 -4.86 12.56 7.17
CA PHE A 119 -5.40 13.54 6.21
C PHE A 119 -6.92 13.52 6.19
N LEU A 120 -7.53 12.37 6.06
CA LEU A 120 -8.99 12.25 6.01
C LEU A 120 -9.64 12.63 7.35
N GLU A 121 -9.05 12.27 8.46
CA GLU A 121 -9.58 12.61 9.78
C GLU A 121 -9.53 14.13 10.05
N VAL A 122 -8.47 14.79 9.58
CA VAL A 122 -8.29 16.24 9.82
C VAL A 122 -9.07 17.09 8.83
N TYR A 123 -9.01 16.76 7.54
CA TYR A 123 -9.57 17.65 6.49
C TYR A 123 -10.96 17.25 6.02
N SER A 124 -11.41 16.03 6.27
CA SER A 124 -12.75 15.59 5.88
C SER A 124 -13.61 15.09 7.04
N LEU A 125 -13.03 14.92 8.20
CA LEU A 125 -13.70 14.37 9.39
C LEU A 125 -14.24 12.95 9.17
N ASP A 126 -13.74 12.24 8.18
CA ASP A 126 -14.11 10.86 7.88
C ASP A 126 -13.50 9.91 8.91
N LYS A 127 -14.24 8.86 9.22
CA LYS A 127 -13.67 7.69 9.89
C LYS A 127 -12.98 6.81 8.87
N VAL A 128 -11.74 6.45 9.16
CA VAL A 128 -10.95 5.56 8.29
C VAL A 128 -10.86 4.19 8.94
N ALA A 129 -11.14 3.15 8.16
CA ALA A 129 -11.01 1.78 8.62
C ALA A 129 -9.58 1.47 9.04
N ASP A 130 -9.42 0.52 9.97
CA ASP A 130 -8.10 0.07 10.40
C ASP A 130 -7.29 -0.52 9.25
N TYR A 131 -5.98 -0.40 9.36
CA TYR A 131 -5.05 -0.95 8.36
C TYR A 131 -5.16 -2.47 8.30
N VAL A 132 -5.25 -2.99 7.09
CA VAL A 132 -5.19 -4.43 6.84
C VAL A 132 -4.02 -4.69 5.90
N GLU A 133 -3.06 -5.49 6.32
CA GLU A 133 -1.90 -5.80 5.49
C GLU A 133 -2.36 -6.48 4.19
N PRO A 134 -1.98 -5.95 3.02
CA PRO A 134 -2.33 -6.57 1.75
C PRO A 134 -1.74 -7.97 1.62
N GLN A 135 -2.51 -8.89 1.08
CA GLN A 135 -2.10 -10.28 0.87
C GLN A 135 -1.62 -10.49 -0.56
N ASP A 136 -0.68 -11.41 -0.72
CA ASP A 136 -0.23 -11.87 -2.03
C ASP A 136 -1.30 -12.79 -2.62
N GLN A 137 -2.16 -12.26 -3.48
CA GLN A 137 -3.28 -13.00 -4.06
C GLN A 137 -2.82 -14.21 -4.88
N LYS A 138 -1.71 -14.09 -5.62
CA LYS A 138 -1.18 -15.21 -6.40
C LYS A 138 -0.71 -16.34 -5.50
N ALA A 139 -0.03 -16.01 -4.41
CA ALA A 139 0.42 -17.02 -3.45
C ALA A 139 -0.77 -17.70 -2.75
N LEU A 140 -1.82 -16.96 -2.41
CA LEU A 140 -3.04 -17.50 -1.81
C LEU A 140 -3.75 -18.46 -2.77
N ILE A 141 -3.91 -18.06 -4.03
CA ILE A 141 -4.55 -18.89 -5.07
C ILE A 141 -3.75 -20.19 -5.25
N LYS A 142 -2.43 -20.09 -5.36
CA LYS A 142 -1.56 -21.27 -5.49
C LYS A 142 -1.71 -22.22 -4.31
N THR A 143 -1.73 -21.70 -3.09
CA THR A 143 -1.93 -22.51 -1.88
C THR A 143 -3.27 -23.22 -1.91
N GLN A 144 -4.34 -22.56 -2.34
CA GLN A 144 -5.66 -23.16 -2.47
C GLN A 144 -5.70 -24.24 -3.54
N GLU A 145 -5.06 -24.00 -4.70
CA GLU A 145 -4.95 -24.99 -5.77
C GLU A 145 -4.20 -26.24 -5.31
N ASP A 146 -3.09 -26.07 -4.58
CA ASP A 146 -2.32 -27.18 -4.02
C ASP A 146 -3.16 -28.00 -3.03
N LYS A 147 -3.96 -27.34 -2.19
CA LYS A 147 -4.88 -28.00 -1.25
C LYS A 147 -5.96 -28.80 -2.00
N ILE A 148 -6.53 -28.24 -3.06
CA ILE A 148 -7.53 -28.90 -3.89
C ILE A 148 -6.93 -30.16 -4.52
N LYS A 149 -5.73 -30.07 -5.10
CA LYS A 149 -5.02 -31.22 -5.68
C LYS A 149 -4.77 -32.31 -4.64
N ALA A 150 -4.34 -31.94 -3.44
CA ALA A 150 -4.10 -32.89 -2.36
C ALA A 150 -5.39 -33.60 -1.95
N LEU A 151 -6.52 -32.89 -1.87
CA LEU A 151 -7.81 -33.46 -1.55
C LEU A 151 -8.33 -34.38 -2.66
N GLU A 152 -8.17 -34.01 -3.91
CA GLU A 152 -8.53 -34.83 -5.07
C GLU A 152 -7.77 -36.16 -5.08
N GLU A 153 -6.46 -36.09 -4.81
CA GLU A 153 -5.61 -37.30 -4.71
C GLU A 153 -6.07 -38.22 -3.58
N LYS A 154 -6.38 -37.64 -2.43
CA LYS A 154 -6.89 -38.39 -1.28
C LYS A 154 -8.22 -39.07 -1.57
N ILE A 155 -9.13 -38.39 -2.24
CA ILE A 155 -10.43 -38.95 -2.67
C ILE A 155 -10.18 -40.12 -3.61
N LYS A 156 -9.29 -39.97 -4.56
CA LYS A 156 -8.93 -41.03 -5.53
C LYS A 156 -8.39 -42.27 -4.84
N GLN A 157 -7.50 -42.09 -3.83
CA GLN A 157 -6.97 -43.20 -3.05
C GLN A 157 -8.07 -43.90 -2.25
N LEU A 158 -8.97 -43.16 -1.63
CA LEU A 158 -10.11 -43.72 -0.88
C LEU A 158 -11.05 -44.52 -1.80
N GLN A 159 -11.31 -44.03 -2.99
CA GLN A 159 -12.12 -44.74 -3.97
C GLN A 159 -11.45 -46.06 -4.42
N GLN A 160 -10.15 -46.07 -4.67
CA GLN A 160 -9.40 -47.25 -4.99
C GLN A 160 -9.41 -48.31 -3.88
N ASN A 161 -9.22 -47.87 -2.63
CA ASN A 161 -9.28 -48.74 -1.47
C ASN A 161 -10.67 -49.35 -1.31
N ARG A 162 -11.73 -48.59 -1.52
CA ARG A 162 -13.11 -49.09 -1.46
C ARG A 162 -13.38 -50.14 -2.54
N VAL A 163 -12.89 -49.97 -3.75
CA VAL A 163 -13.02 -50.95 -4.83
C VAL A 163 -12.28 -52.25 -4.46
N GLN A 164 -11.08 -52.17 -3.90
CA GLN A 164 -10.34 -53.33 -3.44
C GLN A 164 -11.06 -54.12 -2.34
N GLU A 165 -11.66 -53.43 -1.37
CA GLU A 165 -12.47 -54.06 -0.31
C GLU A 165 -13.66 -54.81 -0.89
N VAL A 166 -14.34 -54.25 -1.89
CA VAL A 166 -15.46 -54.92 -2.56
C VAL A 166 -15.00 -56.16 -3.33
N ILE A 167 -13.83 -56.14 -3.98
CA ILE A 167 -13.27 -57.26 -4.72
C ILE A 167 -12.85 -58.41 -3.80
N ILE A 168 -12.28 -58.09 -2.62
CA ILE A 168 -11.80 -59.08 -1.67
C ILE A 168 -12.95 -59.72 -0.89
N SER A 169 -14.01 -59.04 -0.66
CA SER A 169 -15.22 -59.57 -0.01
C SER A 169 -16.12 -60.30 -0.99
#